data_7aff28e09dc396aa7f1ab02bdbda1453
#
_entry.id   7aff28e09dc396aa7f1ab02bdbda1453
#
_cell.length_a   1.000
_cell.length_b   1.000
_cell.length_c   1.000
_cell.angle_alpha   90.00
_cell.angle_beta   90.00
_cell.angle_gamma   90.00
#
_symmetry.space_group_name_H-M   'P 1'
#
loop_
_entity.id
_entity.type
_entity.pdbx_description
1 polymer ?
#
loop_
_entity_poly.entity_id
_entity_poly.type
_entity_poly.pdbx_seq_one_letter_code
_entity_poly.pdbx_strand_id
1 'polypeptide(L)'
;MNCEIIACIRGAPRQRQNEVLEYELRARAAIRKMKREETKMTLYDELVARGLIAQVTDEALIKDLINNGKATFYIGFDPTADSLHVGHFMALCLMKRLQMAGNKPIALIGGGTAMIGDPSGRTDMRKMLTPEQIQHNVDCFKKQMARFIDFSDDKALLVNNADWLLNLNYVELLREVGACFSVNNMLRAECYKQRMEKGLSFLEFNYMIMQSYDFYMLYQKYGCNLQFGGNDQWSNMLGGTELIRRKLDKDASAMTITLLLNSEGKKMGKTASGAVWLDPDKTSPYDFYQYWRNVDDADVLKCIRMLTFLPLEEIDKMDSWEGAQLNKAKEILAYELTKLVHGEEEAKKAEATAKAIFTGGDAANMPTAKLEADSFTDDEIDAINLVFGAGLATTKSEARRTIQQGGVSVDGEKVADIAAKFPKSMFEGEGVVVKKGKKSFVKVSVN
;
A
#
# COMPACT_ATOMS: atom_id res chain seq x y z
N MET A 1 54.54 1.84 -18.22
CA MET A 1 54.60 0.55 -17.49
C MET A 1 54.00 -0.65 -18.23
N ASN A 2 53.44 -0.50 -19.45
CA ASN A 2 52.83 -1.60 -20.23
C ASN A 2 53.68 -2.21 -21.33
N CYS A 3 54.79 -1.60 -21.74
CA CYS A 3 55.63 -2.12 -22.85
C CYS A 3 56.71 -3.12 -22.43
N GLU A 4 57.24 -2.99 -21.21
CA GLU A 4 58.30 -3.89 -20.73
C GLU A 4 57.81 -5.26 -20.26
N ILE A 5 56.60 -5.33 -19.77
CA ILE A 5 55.97 -6.61 -19.33
C ILE A 5 55.61 -7.47 -20.55
N ILE A 6 55.17 -6.86 -21.67
CA ILE A 6 54.83 -7.58 -22.91
C ILE A 6 56.07 -8.19 -23.59
N ALA A 7 57.22 -7.53 -23.49
CA ALA A 7 58.48 -8.06 -24.05
C ALA A 7 59.01 -9.30 -23.29
N CYS A 8 58.84 -9.35 -21.97
CA CYS A 8 59.27 -10.50 -21.14
C CYS A 8 58.41 -11.77 -21.35
N ILE A 9 57.18 -11.62 -21.76
CA ILE A 9 56.25 -12.77 -21.96
C ILE A 9 56.49 -13.48 -23.29
N ARG A 10 57.01 -12.80 -24.34
CA ARG A 10 57.26 -13.39 -25.66
C ARG A 10 58.41 -14.42 -25.69
N GLY A 11 59.27 -14.46 -24.69
CA GLY A 11 60.38 -15.40 -24.56
C GLY A 11 60.14 -16.59 -23.60
N ALA A 12 59.00 -16.61 -22.91
CA ALA A 12 58.72 -17.63 -21.92
C ALA A 12 58.15 -18.93 -22.55
N PRO A 13 58.32 -20.11 -21.90
CA PRO A 13 57.68 -21.35 -22.35
C PRO A 13 56.18 -21.20 -22.51
N ARG A 14 55.59 -21.82 -23.52
CA ARG A 14 54.16 -21.74 -23.85
C ARG A 14 53.23 -21.96 -22.64
N GLN A 15 53.62 -22.83 -21.72
CA GLN A 15 52.87 -23.10 -20.49
C GLN A 15 52.78 -21.84 -19.59
N ARG A 16 53.88 -21.11 -19.41
CA ARG A 16 53.94 -19.86 -18.63
C ARG A 16 53.19 -18.70 -19.30
N GLN A 17 53.18 -18.67 -20.61
CA GLN A 17 52.35 -17.69 -21.36
C GLN A 17 50.86 -17.91 -21.16
N ASN A 18 50.40 -19.19 -21.13
CA ASN A 18 49.01 -19.55 -20.88
C ASN A 18 48.59 -19.24 -19.44
N GLU A 19 49.44 -19.50 -18.45
CA GLU A 19 49.18 -19.17 -17.04
C GLU A 19 49.00 -17.66 -16.79
N VAL A 20 49.86 -16.86 -17.43
CA VAL A 20 49.78 -15.37 -17.36
C VAL A 20 48.50 -14.87 -18.05
N LEU A 21 48.15 -15.42 -19.20
CA LEU A 21 46.93 -15.05 -19.93
C LEU A 21 45.68 -15.41 -19.13
N GLU A 22 45.68 -16.59 -18.50
CA GLU A 22 44.56 -17.02 -17.64
C GLU A 22 44.41 -16.13 -16.41
N TYR A 23 45.50 -15.75 -15.78
CA TYR A 23 45.54 -14.79 -14.67
C TYR A 23 44.98 -13.41 -15.06
N GLU A 24 45.45 -12.88 -16.22
CA GLU A 24 44.91 -11.60 -16.73
C GLU A 24 43.43 -11.66 -17.06
N LEU A 25 42.97 -12.75 -17.66
CA LEU A 25 41.54 -12.94 -17.94
C LEU A 25 40.70 -13.01 -16.64
N ARG A 26 41.17 -13.71 -15.63
CA ARG A 26 40.54 -13.78 -14.30
C ARG A 26 40.56 -12.40 -13.62
N ALA A 27 41.68 -11.68 -13.67
CA ALA A 27 41.78 -10.33 -13.11
C ALA A 27 40.84 -9.34 -13.82
N ARG A 28 40.79 -9.36 -15.17
CA ARG A 28 39.84 -8.56 -15.96
C ARG A 28 38.36 -8.92 -15.69
N ALA A 29 38.07 -10.21 -15.52
CA ALA A 29 36.73 -10.67 -15.15
C ALA A 29 36.35 -10.20 -13.73
N ALA A 30 37.30 -10.27 -12.78
CA ALA A 30 37.10 -9.75 -11.41
C ALA A 30 36.88 -8.23 -11.41
N ILE A 31 37.70 -7.47 -12.13
CA ILE A 31 37.55 -6.01 -12.29
C ILE A 31 36.22 -5.65 -12.95
N ARG A 32 35.81 -6.40 -13.99
CA ARG A 32 34.49 -6.20 -14.63
C ARG A 32 33.34 -6.53 -13.67
N LYS A 33 33.50 -7.58 -12.86
CA LYS A 33 32.50 -7.94 -11.83
C LYS A 33 32.43 -6.87 -10.76
N MET A 34 33.57 -6.38 -10.25
CA MET A 34 33.62 -5.28 -9.27
C MET A 34 32.99 -4.00 -9.84
N LYS A 35 33.35 -3.58 -11.07
CA LYS A 35 32.72 -2.41 -11.73
C LYS A 35 31.23 -2.58 -11.96
N ARG A 36 30.75 -3.81 -12.20
CA ARG A 36 29.33 -4.11 -12.38
C ARG A 36 28.60 -4.11 -11.03
N GLU A 37 29.29 -4.47 -9.95
CA GLU A 37 28.78 -4.38 -8.57
C GLU A 37 28.78 -2.92 -8.08
N GLU A 38 29.82 -2.12 -8.38
CA GLU A 38 29.89 -0.68 -8.08
C GLU A 38 28.84 0.17 -8.83
N THR A 39 28.36 -0.31 -10.01
CA THR A 39 27.33 0.38 -10.80
C THR A 39 25.90 -0.08 -10.46
N LYS A 40 25.73 -1.09 -9.59
CA LYS A 40 24.41 -1.57 -9.22
C LYS A 40 23.83 -0.63 -8.16
N MET A 41 22.70 0.02 -8.50
CA MET A 41 21.94 0.85 -7.57
C MET A 41 21.68 0.09 -6.27
N THR A 42 22.03 0.69 -5.14
CA THR A 42 21.75 0.08 -3.83
C THR A 42 20.25 0.12 -3.51
N LEU A 43 19.81 -0.70 -2.56
CA LEU A 43 18.39 -0.67 -2.15
C LEU A 43 17.99 0.71 -1.62
N TYR A 44 18.82 1.34 -0.79
CA TYR A 44 18.54 2.68 -0.28
C TYR A 44 18.41 3.69 -1.41
N ASP A 45 19.33 3.66 -2.37
CA ASP A 45 19.30 4.58 -3.52
C ASP A 45 18.06 4.32 -4.41
N GLU A 46 17.63 3.05 -4.54
CA GLU A 46 16.37 2.71 -5.21
C GLU A 46 15.17 3.30 -4.47
N LEU A 47 15.12 3.22 -3.13
CA LEU A 47 14.04 3.82 -2.36
C LEU A 47 14.01 5.35 -2.50
N VAL A 48 15.18 6.01 -2.56
CA VAL A 48 15.30 7.45 -2.84
C VAL A 48 14.79 7.77 -4.25
N ALA A 49 15.27 7.06 -5.28
CA ALA A 49 14.86 7.27 -6.66
C ALA A 49 13.36 7.02 -6.89
N ARG A 50 12.76 6.13 -6.11
CA ARG A 50 11.30 5.91 -6.12
C ARG A 50 10.52 6.95 -5.33
N GLY A 51 11.18 7.88 -4.62
CA GLY A 51 10.53 8.90 -3.80
C GLY A 51 9.86 8.36 -2.53
N LEU A 52 10.35 7.22 -2.02
CA LEU A 52 9.75 6.53 -0.87
C LEU A 52 10.25 7.05 0.48
N ILE A 53 11.41 7.69 0.55
CA ILE A 53 12.01 8.14 1.81
C ILE A 53 11.60 9.59 2.12
N ALA A 54 11.12 9.84 3.34
CA ALA A 54 10.78 11.18 3.81
C ALA A 54 11.75 11.66 4.90
N GLN A 55 11.91 10.92 5.99
CA GLN A 55 12.82 11.26 7.11
C GLN A 55 13.57 10.01 7.59
N VAL A 56 14.78 10.21 8.08
CA VAL A 56 15.64 9.15 8.63
C VAL A 56 16.33 9.66 9.91
N THR A 57 16.56 8.78 10.88
CA THR A 57 17.30 9.11 12.11
C THR A 57 18.80 9.14 11.87
N ASP A 58 19.34 8.14 11.19
CA ASP A 58 20.75 7.99 10.82
C ASP A 58 20.84 7.35 9.43
N GLU A 59 21.18 8.15 8.44
CA GLU A 59 21.24 7.70 7.05
C GLU A 59 22.33 6.64 6.82
N ALA A 60 23.51 6.83 7.42
CA ALA A 60 24.64 5.91 7.22
C ALA A 60 24.35 4.53 7.82
N LEU A 61 23.79 4.51 9.03
CA LEU A 61 23.41 3.27 9.70
C LEU A 61 22.27 2.56 8.95
N ILE A 62 21.23 3.29 8.53
CA ILE A 62 20.11 2.72 7.79
C ILE A 62 20.58 2.15 6.46
N LYS A 63 21.46 2.86 5.71
CA LYS A 63 22.08 2.33 4.49
C LYS A 63 22.83 1.01 4.74
N ASP A 64 23.65 0.93 5.78
CA ASP A 64 24.35 -0.32 6.11
C ASP A 64 23.36 -1.45 6.43
N LEU A 65 22.33 -1.16 7.21
CA LEU A 65 21.34 -2.16 7.60
C LEU A 65 20.59 -2.72 6.38
N ILE A 66 19.94 -1.86 5.59
CA ILE A 66 19.02 -2.34 4.53
C ILE A 66 19.73 -2.84 3.29
N ASN A 67 20.89 -2.25 2.92
CA ASN A 67 21.64 -2.67 1.74
C ASN A 67 22.33 -4.02 1.92
N ASN A 68 22.63 -4.40 3.17
CA ASN A 68 23.33 -5.62 3.49
C ASN A 68 22.44 -6.73 4.08
N GLY A 69 21.10 -6.56 4.05
CA GLY A 69 20.15 -7.54 4.58
C GLY A 69 20.25 -7.74 6.10
N LYS A 70 20.73 -6.73 6.84
CA LYS A 70 20.92 -6.76 8.29
C LYS A 70 19.75 -6.20 9.07
N ALA A 71 18.78 -5.58 8.41
CA ALA A 71 17.63 -5.00 9.08
C ALA A 71 16.63 -6.09 9.45
N THR A 72 16.35 -6.21 10.75
CA THR A 72 15.09 -6.73 11.25
C THR A 72 14.21 -5.53 11.55
N PHE A 73 13.16 -5.35 10.80
CA PHE A 73 12.38 -4.11 10.83
C PHE A 73 10.88 -4.37 11.01
N TYR A 74 10.16 -3.39 11.56
CA TYR A 74 8.72 -3.52 11.67
C TYR A 74 7.95 -2.35 11.08
N ILE A 75 6.71 -2.65 10.69
CA ILE A 75 5.66 -1.67 10.41
C ILE A 75 4.42 -2.09 11.20
N GLY A 76 3.80 -1.12 11.89
CA GLY A 76 2.58 -1.33 12.67
C GLY A 76 1.32 -1.09 11.83
N PHE A 77 0.29 -1.91 12.07
CA PHE A 77 -1.01 -1.84 11.41
C PHE A 77 -2.12 -1.99 12.44
N ASP A 78 -2.79 -0.89 12.78
CA ASP A 78 -3.96 -0.93 13.65
C ASP A 78 -5.18 -1.51 12.91
N PRO A 79 -5.78 -2.61 13.38
CA PRO A 79 -6.88 -3.30 12.72
C PRO A 79 -8.22 -2.56 12.94
N THR A 80 -8.34 -1.35 12.40
CA THR A 80 -9.51 -0.48 12.56
C THR A 80 -10.65 -0.78 11.58
N ALA A 81 -10.46 -1.76 10.69
CA ALA A 81 -11.43 -2.31 9.76
C ALA A 81 -11.08 -3.77 9.45
N ASP A 82 -12.00 -4.53 8.89
CA ASP A 82 -11.84 -5.92 8.50
C ASP A 82 -11.10 -6.12 7.17
N SER A 83 -10.54 -5.05 6.60
CA SER A 83 -9.69 -5.11 5.40
C SER A 83 -8.62 -4.04 5.42
N LEU A 84 -7.47 -4.36 4.84
CA LEU A 84 -6.47 -3.40 4.40
C LEU A 84 -7.02 -2.61 3.19
N HIS A 85 -6.53 -1.39 3.00
CA HIS A 85 -6.90 -0.52 1.89
C HIS A 85 -5.65 0.11 1.24
N VAL A 86 -5.84 0.81 0.13
CA VAL A 86 -4.74 1.48 -0.62
C VAL A 86 -3.81 2.32 0.28
N GLY A 87 -4.32 2.90 1.37
CA GLY A 87 -3.47 3.63 2.33
C GLY A 87 -2.43 2.75 3.04
N HIS A 88 -2.67 1.44 3.20
CA HIS A 88 -1.70 0.49 3.75
C HIS A 88 -0.81 -0.14 2.67
N PHE A 89 -1.24 -0.05 1.41
CA PHE A 89 -0.62 -0.75 0.29
C PHE A 89 0.85 -0.34 0.09
N MET A 90 1.15 0.94 0.22
CA MET A 90 2.54 1.42 0.09
C MET A 90 3.47 0.84 1.17
N ALA A 91 2.98 0.70 2.40
CA ALA A 91 3.73 0.06 3.49
C ALA A 91 3.99 -1.42 3.19
N LEU A 92 3.00 -2.13 2.64
CA LEU A 92 3.15 -3.54 2.22
C LEU A 92 4.14 -3.67 1.05
N CYS A 93 4.10 -2.77 0.06
CA CYS A 93 5.07 -2.75 -1.04
C CYS A 93 6.49 -2.51 -0.53
N LEU A 94 6.67 -1.60 0.43
CA LEU A 94 7.97 -1.37 1.07
C LEU A 94 8.46 -2.62 1.81
N MET A 95 7.59 -3.24 2.63
CA MET A 95 7.94 -4.48 3.35
C MET A 95 8.39 -5.57 2.38
N LYS A 96 7.62 -5.80 1.31
CA LYS A 96 7.97 -6.77 0.27
C LYS A 96 9.31 -6.47 -0.39
N ARG A 97 9.58 -5.20 -0.73
CA ARG A 97 10.82 -4.77 -1.37
C ARG A 97 12.04 -5.01 -0.48
N LEU A 98 11.93 -4.65 0.79
CA LEU A 98 12.99 -4.89 1.79
C LEU A 98 13.20 -6.38 2.03
N GLN A 99 12.12 -7.18 2.08
CA GLN A 99 12.23 -8.64 2.21
C GLN A 99 12.94 -9.27 1.01
N MET A 100 12.59 -8.85 -0.23
CA MET A 100 13.26 -9.32 -1.45
C MET A 100 14.77 -9.01 -1.45
N ALA A 101 15.19 -7.99 -0.74
CA ALA A 101 16.59 -7.62 -0.56
C ALA A 101 17.27 -8.30 0.64
N GLY A 102 16.60 -9.28 1.27
CA GLY A 102 17.16 -10.10 2.35
C GLY A 102 16.94 -9.55 3.75
N ASN A 103 16.20 -8.45 3.93
CA ASN A 103 15.85 -7.93 5.25
C ASN A 103 14.65 -8.68 5.83
N LYS A 104 14.56 -8.77 7.16
CA LYS A 104 13.51 -9.51 7.86
C LYS A 104 12.38 -8.60 8.34
N PRO A 105 11.20 -8.61 7.70
CA PRO A 105 10.06 -7.81 8.15
C PRO A 105 9.33 -8.43 9.33
N ILE A 106 8.84 -7.57 10.22
CA ILE A 106 7.87 -7.89 11.25
C ILE A 106 6.60 -7.09 10.96
N ALA A 107 5.51 -7.76 10.60
CA ALA A 107 4.20 -7.15 10.53
C ALA A 107 3.61 -7.12 11.94
N LEU A 108 3.59 -5.94 12.58
CA LEU A 108 3.01 -5.76 13.89
C LEU A 108 1.53 -5.40 13.76
N ILE A 109 0.65 -6.27 14.22
CA ILE A 109 -0.77 -5.97 14.30
C ILE A 109 -1.07 -5.30 15.65
N GLY A 110 -1.66 -4.12 15.58
CA GLY A 110 -1.99 -3.28 16.73
C GLY A 110 -3.26 -3.72 17.46
N GLY A 111 -3.37 -4.98 17.89
CA GLY A 111 -4.56 -5.46 18.61
C GLY A 111 -4.78 -4.76 19.94
N GLY A 112 -3.70 -4.41 20.66
CA GLY A 112 -3.76 -3.62 21.88
C GLY A 112 -3.92 -2.12 21.61
N THR A 113 -3.14 -1.56 20.68
CA THR A 113 -3.17 -0.13 20.33
C THR A 113 -4.49 0.28 19.66
N ALA A 114 -5.16 -0.61 18.93
CA ALA A 114 -6.47 -0.35 18.35
C ALA A 114 -7.58 -0.11 19.38
N MET A 115 -7.41 -0.57 20.62
CA MET A 115 -8.34 -0.29 21.72
C MET A 115 -8.26 1.18 22.17
N ILE A 116 -7.13 1.84 21.90
CA ILE A 116 -6.87 3.24 22.25
C ILE A 116 -7.15 4.15 21.06
N GLY A 117 -6.54 3.84 19.92
CA GLY A 117 -6.63 4.60 18.67
C GLY A 117 -5.57 5.69 18.53
N ASP A 118 -4.80 5.61 17.45
CA ASP A 118 -3.74 6.57 17.10
C ASP A 118 -4.32 7.97 16.80
N PRO A 119 -3.88 9.03 17.53
CA PRO A 119 -4.30 10.41 17.27
C PRO A 119 -3.55 11.06 16.08
N SER A 120 -2.45 10.46 15.59
CA SER A 120 -1.56 11.05 14.59
C SER A 120 -2.28 11.36 13.28
N GLY A 121 -2.10 12.57 12.76
CA GLY A 121 -2.68 13.01 11.48
C GLY A 121 -4.21 13.06 11.46
N ARG A 122 -4.86 13.21 12.61
CA ARG A 122 -6.32 13.29 12.77
C ARG A 122 -6.74 14.53 13.57
N THR A 123 -7.97 14.94 13.31
CA THR A 123 -8.61 16.03 14.07
C THR A 123 -9.60 15.51 15.11
N ASP A 124 -10.10 14.28 14.96
CA ASP A 124 -11.16 13.71 15.78
C ASP A 124 -10.72 12.37 16.38
N MET A 125 -11.24 12.03 17.56
CA MET A 125 -10.99 10.77 18.24
C MET A 125 -11.53 9.60 17.40
N ARG A 126 -10.82 8.44 17.39
CA ARG A 126 -11.28 7.22 16.72
C ARG A 126 -12.50 6.64 17.43
N LYS A 127 -13.40 6.01 16.65
CA LYS A 127 -14.48 5.18 17.21
C LYS A 127 -13.84 3.98 17.90
N MET A 128 -14.22 3.76 19.15
CA MET A 128 -13.79 2.57 19.89
C MET A 128 -14.45 1.32 19.32
N LEU A 129 -13.64 0.30 19.06
CA LEU A 129 -14.10 -1.03 18.63
C LEU A 129 -14.17 -1.97 19.82
N THR A 130 -15.03 -3.00 19.75
CA THR A 130 -15.03 -4.06 20.77
C THR A 130 -13.83 -5.00 20.57
N PRO A 131 -13.39 -5.73 21.62
CA PRO A 131 -12.30 -6.71 21.50
C PRO A 131 -12.59 -7.78 20.42
N GLU A 132 -13.83 -8.22 20.27
CA GLU A 132 -14.26 -9.21 19.27
C GLU A 132 -14.11 -8.64 17.85
N GLN A 133 -14.51 -7.37 17.64
CA GLN A 133 -14.34 -6.69 16.35
C GLN A 133 -12.85 -6.54 16.00
N ILE A 134 -12.03 -6.18 16.98
CA ILE A 134 -10.57 -6.07 16.78
C ILE A 134 -9.98 -7.43 16.42
N GLN A 135 -10.36 -8.51 17.14
CA GLN A 135 -9.85 -9.85 16.84
C GLN A 135 -10.25 -10.32 15.43
N HIS A 136 -11.51 -10.09 15.04
CA HIS A 136 -11.94 -10.37 13.67
C HIS A 136 -11.09 -9.64 12.63
N ASN A 137 -10.87 -8.34 12.82
CA ASN A 137 -10.04 -7.52 11.93
C ASN A 137 -8.59 -8.01 11.88
N VAL A 138 -8.02 -8.41 13.03
CA VAL A 138 -6.68 -9.03 13.12
C VAL A 138 -6.58 -10.25 12.20
N ASP A 139 -7.56 -11.14 12.26
CA ASP A 139 -7.55 -12.36 11.45
C ASP A 139 -7.73 -12.08 9.94
N CYS A 140 -8.48 -11.05 9.59
CA CYS A 140 -8.59 -10.56 8.21
C CYS A 140 -7.24 -9.99 7.72
N PHE A 141 -6.57 -9.17 8.52
CA PHE A 141 -5.27 -8.60 8.16
C PHE A 141 -4.20 -9.67 7.95
N LYS A 142 -4.14 -10.69 8.82
CA LYS A 142 -3.22 -11.83 8.68
C LYS A 142 -3.34 -12.50 7.30
N LYS A 143 -4.57 -12.80 6.86
CA LYS A 143 -4.83 -13.43 5.57
C LYS A 143 -4.41 -12.56 4.39
N GLN A 144 -4.66 -11.24 4.48
CA GLN A 144 -4.34 -10.31 3.40
C GLN A 144 -2.83 -10.06 3.31
N MET A 145 -2.13 -9.88 4.43
CA MET A 145 -0.68 -9.65 4.46
C MET A 145 0.11 -10.83 3.88
N ALA A 146 -0.36 -12.07 4.08
CA ALA A 146 0.29 -13.26 3.53
C ALA A 146 0.34 -13.30 1.98
N ARG A 147 -0.43 -12.46 1.29
CA ARG A 147 -0.34 -12.29 -0.17
C ARG A 147 0.87 -11.45 -0.60
N PHE A 148 1.38 -10.62 0.28
CA PHE A 148 2.49 -9.69 0.01
C PHE A 148 3.80 -10.17 0.60
N ILE A 149 3.76 -10.69 1.82
CA ILE A 149 4.92 -11.02 2.63
C ILE A 149 5.02 -12.54 2.76
N ASP A 150 6.21 -13.06 2.52
CA ASP A 150 6.52 -14.47 2.73
C ASP A 150 6.87 -14.72 4.21
N PHE A 151 5.94 -15.37 4.92
CA PHE A 151 6.09 -15.73 6.32
C PHE A 151 6.64 -17.16 6.52
N SER A 152 6.99 -17.87 5.44
CA SER A 152 7.57 -19.21 5.54
C SER A 152 9.01 -19.15 6.09
N ASP A 153 9.45 -20.24 6.69
CA ASP A 153 10.85 -20.44 7.10
C ASP A 153 11.46 -19.29 7.92
N ASP A 154 10.65 -18.65 8.76
CA ASP A 154 11.06 -17.51 9.60
C ASP A 154 11.59 -16.28 8.79
N LYS A 155 11.23 -16.16 7.51
CA LYS A 155 11.62 -15.04 6.65
C LYS A 155 10.94 -13.73 7.02
N ALA A 156 9.80 -13.80 7.70
CA ALA A 156 9.06 -12.69 8.27
C ALA A 156 8.34 -13.13 9.54
N LEU A 157 7.99 -12.17 10.38
CA LEU A 157 7.18 -12.41 11.56
C LEU A 157 5.86 -11.66 11.47
N LEU A 158 4.80 -12.28 11.97
CA LEU A 158 3.53 -11.63 12.19
C LEU A 158 3.23 -11.68 13.69
N VAL A 159 3.15 -10.51 14.32
CA VAL A 159 3.09 -10.36 15.77
C VAL A 159 1.91 -9.47 16.15
N ASN A 160 1.29 -9.71 17.28
CA ASN A 160 0.20 -8.89 17.81
C ASN A 160 0.66 -8.20 19.11
N ASN A 161 0.60 -6.87 19.18
CA ASN A 161 0.99 -6.16 20.39
C ASN A 161 0.04 -6.36 21.59
N ALA A 162 -1.14 -6.92 21.37
CA ALA A 162 -2.02 -7.37 22.44
C ALA A 162 -1.34 -8.39 23.37
N ASP A 163 -0.40 -9.19 22.85
CA ASP A 163 0.32 -10.22 23.61
C ASP A 163 1.11 -9.67 24.80
N TRP A 164 1.55 -8.42 24.72
CA TRP A 164 2.25 -7.75 25.81
C TRP A 164 1.53 -6.54 26.37
N LEU A 165 0.75 -5.77 25.58
CA LEU A 165 0.09 -4.57 26.06
C LEU A 165 -1.07 -4.85 27.01
N LEU A 166 -1.86 -5.93 26.77
CA LEU A 166 -3.04 -6.24 27.58
C LEU A 166 -2.70 -6.81 28.97
N ASN A 167 -1.47 -7.31 29.14
CA ASN A 167 -1.02 -7.90 30.41
C ASN A 167 -0.09 -6.97 31.20
N LEU A 168 0.06 -5.71 30.77
CA LEU A 168 0.93 -4.75 31.47
C LEU A 168 0.33 -4.32 32.81
N ASN A 169 1.17 -4.38 33.86
CA ASN A 169 0.84 -3.69 35.11
C ASN A 169 1.02 -2.18 34.89
N TYR A 170 -0.04 -1.42 35.14
CA TYR A 170 -0.04 0.03 34.91
C TYR A 170 1.00 0.78 35.73
N VAL A 171 1.17 0.40 37.01
CA VAL A 171 2.14 1.07 37.91
C VAL A 171 3.57 0.76 37.48
N GLU A 172 3.84 -0.49 37.10
CA GLU A 172 5.16 -0.89 36.58
C GLU A 172 5.48 -0.18 35.26
N LEU A 173 4.50 -0.08 34.34
CA LEU A 173 4.67 0.66 33.09
C LEU A 173 5.03 2.13 33.36
N LEU A 174 4.32 2.80 34.26
CA LEU A 174 4.62 4.20 34.61
C LEU A 174 6.01 4.34 35.21
N ARG A 175 6.40 3.44 36.09
CA ARG A 175 7.71 3.48 36.77
C ARG A 175 8.86 3.20 35.81
N GLU A 176 8.74 2.16 34.99
CA GLU A 176 9.85 1.67 34.17
C GLU A 176 9.93 2.35 32.81
N VAL A 177 8.80 2.68 32.21
CA VAL A 177 8.71 3.26 30.86
C VAL A 177 8.32 4.73 30.93
N GLY A 178 7.30 5.07 31.71
CA GLY A 178 6.84 6.45 31.85
C GLY A 178 7.92 7.42 32.32
N ALA A 179 8.82 6.97 33.20
CA ALA A 179 9.99 7.75 33.65
C ALA A 179 10.95 8.14 32.51
N CYS A 180 10.89 7.45 31.36
CA CYS A 180 11.69 7.79 30.18
C CYS A 180 11.07 8.88 29.31
N PHE A 181 9.83 9.33 29.57
CA PHE A 181 9.11 10.30 28.77
C PHE A 181 8.92 11.62 29.53
N SER A 182 9.16 12.73 28.84
CA SER A 182 8.85 14.07 29.33
C SER A 182 7.54 14.55 28.75
N VAL A 183 6.55 14.84 29.60
CA VAL A 183 5.25 15.38 29.17
C VAL A 183 5.42 16.66 28.33
N ASN A 184 6.33 17.55 28.74
CA ASN A 184 6.61 18.76 28.00
C ASN A 184 7.14 18.51 26.59
N ASN A 185 7.96 17.47 26.40
CA ASN A 185 8.45 17.10 25.07
C ASN A 185 7.35 16.42 24.26
N MET A 186 6.55 15.54 24.86
CA MET A 186 5.43 14.90 24.21
C MET A 186 4.41 15.94 23.69
N LEU A 187 4.04 16.92 24.50
CA LEU A 187 3.09 17.98 24.10
C LEU A 187 3.59 18.86 22.95
N ARG A 188 4.91 18.90 22.70
CA ARG A 188 5.50 19.60 21.55
C ARG A 188 5.48 18.75 20.28
N ALA A 189 5.21 17.45 20.39
CA ALA A 189 5.21 16.53 19.26
C ALA A 189 4.10 16.88 18.26
N GLU A 190 4.42 16.79 16.96
CA GLU A 190 3.49 17.15 15.88
C GLU A 190 2.21 16.32 15.92
N CYS A 191 2.30 15.03 16.31
CA CYS A 191 1.15 14.15 16.42
C CYS A 191 0.06 14.65 17.39
N TYR A 192 0.41 15.49 18.37
CA TYR A 192 -0.55 16.02 19.35
C TYR A 192 -1.06 17.43 19.04
N LYS A 193 -0.33 18.24 18.27
CA LYS A 193 -0.67 19.66 18.05
C LYS A 193 -2.10 19.85 17.55
N GLN A 194 -2.50 19.14 16.51
CA GLN A 194 -3.85 19.27 15.93
C GLN A 194 -4.95 18.78 16.90
N ARG A 195 -4.63 17.78 17.73
CA ARG A 195 -5.57 17.25 18.71
C ARG A 195 -5.72 18.18 19.91
N MET A 196 -4.66 18.87 20.34
CA MET A 196 -4.71 19.82 21.45
C MET A 196 -5.71 20.95 21.22
N GLU A 197 -5.88 21.42 19.99
CA GLU A 197 -6.84 22.46 19.63
C GLU A 197 -8.30 22.02 19.86
N LYS A 198 -8.59 20.72 19.70
CA LYS A 198 -9.93 20.12 19.87
C LYS A 198 -10.11 19.33 21.17
N GLY A 199 -9.08 19.25 21.98
CA GLY A 199 -9.06 18.51 23.24
C GLY A 199 -8.44 17.10 23.07
N LEU A 200 -7.17 16.96 23.45
CA LEU A 200 -6.45 15.69 23.51
C LEU A 200 -6.85 14.95 24.78
N SER A 201 -7.37 13.74 24.66
CA SER A 201 -7.70 12.90 25.81
C SER A 201 -6.43 12.25 26.40
N PHE A 202 -6.47 11.94 27.71
CA PHE A 202 -5.40 11.18 28.36
C PHE A 202 -5.18 9.80 27.69
N LEU A 203 -6.24 9.19 27.21
CA LEU A 203 -6.20 7.94 26.44
C LEU A 203 -5.30 8.08 25.20
N GLU A 204 -5.60 9.05 24.33
CA GLU A 204 -4.83 9.32 23.11
C GLU A 204 -3.39 9.75 23.41
N PHE A 205 -3.17 10.49 24.51
CA PHE A 205 -1.85 10.94 24.93
C PHE A 205 -0.90 9.77 25.25
N ASN A 206 -1.44 8.65 25.73
CA ASN A 206 -0.64 7.45 26.01
C ASN A 206 -0.26 6.64 24.77
N TYR A 207 -0.84 6.91 23.61
CA TYR A 207 -0.57 6.13 22.39
C TYR A 207 0.93 6.12 22.01
N MET A 208 1.60 7.28 22.09
CA MET A 208 3.04 7.38 21.83
C MET A 208 3.86 6.45 22.75
N ILE A 209 3.50 6.35 24.03
CA ILE A 209 4.20 5.50 24.99
C ILE A 209 4.00 4.02 24.62
N MET A 210 2.78 3.64 24.22
CA MET A 210 2.47 2.26 23.81
C MET A 210 3.23 1.86 22.55
N GLN A 211 3.24 2.71 21.52
CA GLN A 211 4.00 2.43 20.29
C GLN A 211 5.52 2.41 20.53
N SER A 212 6.01 3.27 21.43
CA SER A 212 7.42 3.23 21.84
C SER A 212 7.76 1.92 22.59
N TYR A 213 6.83 1.45 23.42
CA TYR A 213 6.97 0.18 24.13
C TYR A 213 6.92 -1.01 23.15
N ASP A 214 6.11 -0.95 22.10
CA ASP A 214 6.11 -1.94 21.03
C ASP A 214 7.49 -2.09 20.40
N PHE A 215 8.15 -0.99 20.03
CA PHE A 215 9.49 -1.05 19.45
C PHE A 215 10.50 -1.65 20.43
N TYR A 216 10.44 -1.24 21.69
CA TYR A 216 11.29 -1.79 22.76
C TYR A 216 11.09 -3.32 22.92
N MET A 217 9.85 -3.80 22.94
CA MET A 217 9.53 -5.23 23.03
C MET A 217 10.00 -6.01 21.81
N LEU A 218 9.80 -5.44 20.61
CA LEU A 218 10.25 -6.05 19.36
C LEU A 218 11.79 -6.11 19.28
N TYR A 219 12.47 -5.08 19.77
CA TYR A 219 13.93 -5.08 19.87
C TYR A 219 14.42 -6.21 20.77
N GLN A 220 13.86 -6.34 21.97
CA GLN A 220 14.27 -7.36 22.94
C GLN A 220 13.94 -8.78 22.48
N LYS A 221 12.74 -9.00 21.93
CA LYS A 221 12.28 -10.35 21.57
C LYS A 221 12.81 -10.84 20.23
N TYR A 222 13.00 -9.96 19.27
CA TYR A 222 13.26 -10.33 17.88
C TYR A 222 14.46 -9.62 17.25
N GLY A 223 15.19 -8.81 18.02
CA GLY A 223 16.32 -8.02 17.49
C GLY A 223 15.89 -6.95 16.47
N CYS A 224 14.66 -6.47 16.57
CA CYS A 224 14.13 -5.44 15.65
C CYS A 224 14.89 -4.12 15.82
N ASN A 225 15.71 -3.76 14.85
CA ASN A 225 16.61 -2.61 14.91
C ASN A 225 16.18 -1.41 14.08
N LEU A 226 15.06 -1.53 13.33
CA LEU A 226 14.57 -0.48 12.45
C LEU A 226 13.04 -0.43 12.45
N GLN A 227 12.47 0.77 12.57
CA GLN A 227 11.04 1.02 12.44
C GLN A 227 10.75 1.81 11.16
N PHE A 228 9.73 1.39 10.43
CA PHE A 228 9.15 2.16 9.33
C PHE A 228 7.73 2.61 9.66
N GLY A 229 7.36 3.79 9.17
CA GLY A 229 6.01 4.31 9.30
C GLY A 229 5.74 5.45 8.34
N GLY A 230 4.49 5.92 8.27
CA GLY A 230 4.16 7.16 7.57
C GLY A 230 4.82 8.38 8.21
N ASN A 231 4.93 9.46 7.47
CA ASN A 231 5.56 10.69 7.99
C ASN A 231 4.82 11.28 9.21
N ASP A 232 3.54 10.99 9.35
CA ASP A 232 2.72 11.35 10.50
C ASP A 232 3.09 10.56 11.79
N GLN A 233 3.84 9.46 11.67
CA GLN A 233 4.30 8.61 12.77
C GLN A 233 5.66 9.02 13.36
N TRP A 234 6.34 10.00 12.77
CA TRP A 234 7.72 10.36 13.13
C TRP A 234 7.95 10.54 14.63
N SER A 235 7.09 11.31 15.29
CA SER A 235 7.22 11.56 16.74
C SER A 235 7.08 10.30 17.59
N ASN A 236 6.14 9.40 17.22
CA ASN A 236 5.95 8.12 17.90
C ASN A 236 7.18 7.22 17.72
N MET A 237 7.74 7.20 16.51
CA MET A 237 8.93 6.39 16.18
C MET A 237 10.17 6.84 16.96
N LEU A 238 10.38 8.16 17.06
CA LEU A 238 11.47 8.72 17.87
C LEU A 238 11.32 8.38 19.37
N GLY A 239 10.09 8.30 19.88
CA GLY A 239 9.84 7.83 21.24
C GLY A 239 10.37 6.41 21.46
N GLY A 240 10.20 5.52 20.48
CA GLY A 240 10.71 4.15 20.51
C GLY A 240 12.22 4.05 20.47
N THR A 241 12.88 4.79 19.57
CA THR A 241 14.36 4.81 19.48
C THR A 241 14.98 5.33 20.79
N GLU A 242 14.40 6.40 21.35
CA GLU A 242 14.86 6.96 22.61
C GLU A 242 14.63 6.03 23.80
N LEU A 243 13.52 5.31 23.85
CA LEU A 243 13.25 4.32 24.90
C LEU A 243 14.28 3.18 24.87
N ILE A 244 14.58 2.64 23.68
CA ILE A 244 15.61 1.60 23.50
C ILE A 244 16.97 2.12 23.96
N ARG A 245 17.36 3.31 23.55
CA ARG A 245 18.61 3.93 23.98
C ARG A 245 18.70 4.08 25.49
N ARG A 246 17.65 4.56 26.16
CA ARG A 246 17.64 4.78 27.62
C ARG A 246 17.62 3.49 28.43
N LYS A 247 16.88 2.48 27.97
CA LYS A 247 16.66 1.25 28.76
C LYS A 247 17.71 0.18 28.47
N LEU A 248 18.24 0.13 27.25
CA LEU A 248 19.14 -0.95 26.83
C LEU A 248 20.56 -0.47 26.50
N ASP A 249 20.79 0.84 26.43
CA ASP A 249 22.04 1.43 25.94
C ASP A 249 22.42 0.87 24.56
N LYS A 250 21.40 0.83 23.65
CA LYS A 250 21.51 0.31 22.29
C LYS A 250 20.92 1.31 21.31
N ASP A 251 21.42 1.24 20.08
CA ASP A 251 20.91 2.03 18.97
C ASP A 251 19.79 1.28 18.24
N ALA A 252 18.77 2.03 17.87
CA ALA A 252 17.72 1.62 16.97
C ALA A 252 17.38 2.79 16.04
N SER A 253 16.98 2.50 14.82
CA SER A 253 16.74 3.51 13.80
C SER A 253 15.28 3.58 13.40
N ALA A 254 14.90 4.72 12.84
CA ALA A 254 13.58 4.96 12.30
C ALA A 254 13.67 5.64 10.92
N MET A 255 12.81 5.25 10.00
CA MET A 255 12.66 5.86 8.68
C MET A 255 11.19 6.01 8.32
N THR A 256 10.79 7.22 7.94
CA THR A 256 9.45 7.45 7.44
C THR A 256 9.37 7.38 5.93
N ILE A 257 8.23 6.89 5.44
CA ILE A 257 7.89 6.83 4.04
C ILE A 257 7.00 8.02 3.65
N THR A 258 7.19 8.50 2.43
CA THR A 258 6.36 9.56 1.85
C THR A 258 4.90 9.09 1.80
N LEU A 259 3.97 9.96 2.20
CA LEU A 259 2.55 9.67 2.07
C LEU A 259 2.12 9.65 0.60
N LEU A 260 1.27 8.70 0.24
CA LEU A 260 0.69 8.61 -1.10
C LEU A 260 -0.42 9.66 -1.23
N LEU A 261 -0.04 10.82 -1.75
CA LEU A 261 -0.95 11.94 -2.01
C LEU A 261 -1.16 12.09 -3.51
N ASN A 262 -2.36 12.50 -3.91
CA ASN A 262 -2.61 12.94 -5.28
C ASN A 262 -2.06 14.35 -5.53
N SER A 263 -2.14 14.84 -6.77
CA SER A 263 -1.69 16.19 -7.19
C SER A 263 -2.37 17.34 -6.45
N GLU A 264 -3.57 17.10 -5.88
CA GLU A 264 -4.28 18.05 -5.02
C GLU A 264 -3.85 18.00 -3.54
N GLY A 265 -2.87 17.16 -3.17
CA GLY A 265 -2.41 16.97 -1.79
C GLY A 265 -3.33 16.10 -0.92
N LYS A 266 -4.30 15.42 -1.49
CA LYS A 266 -5.22 14.53 -0.76
C LYS A 266 -4.67 13.11 -0.70
N LYS A 267 -4.86 12.43 0.45
CA LYS A 267 -4.48 11.00 0.61
C LYS A 267 -5.22 10.14 -0.40
N MET A 268 -4.49 9.36 -1.21
CA MET A 268 -5.06 8.42 -2.17
C MET A 268 -5.70 7.21 -1.48
N GLY A 269 -6.54 6.48 -2.22
CA GLY A 269 -7.25 5.31 -1.71
C GLY A 269 -8.58 5.61 -1.03
N LYS A 270 -9.06 6.85 -1.13
CA LYS A 270 -10.42 7.24 -0.74
C LYS A 270 -11.15 7.78 -1.95
N THR A 271 -12.37 7.29 -2.18
CA THR A 271 -13.30 7.76 -3.20
C THR A 271 -14.53 8.38 -2.52
N ALA A 272 -15.44 8.94 -3.30
CA ALA A 272 -16.73 9.42 -2.79
C ALA A 272 -17.56 8.28 -2.14
N SER A 273 -17.33 7.03 -2.58
CA SER A 273 -17.98 5.82 -2.05
C SER A 273 -17.23 5.17 -0.87
N GLY A 274 -16.09 5.71 -0.44
CA GLY A 274 -15.32 5.19 0.70
C GLY A 274 -13.90 4.80 0.36
N ALA A 275 -13.32 3.89 1.15
CA ALA A 275 -11.96 3.39 0.93
C ALA A 275 -11.92 2.38 -0.23
N VAL A 276 -10.80 2.37 -0.96
CA VAL A 276 -10.47 1.32 -1.93
C VAL A 276 -9.76 0.20 -1.19
N TRP A 277 -10.47 -0.92 -1.03
CA TRP A 277 -10.05 -2.05 -0.21
C TRP A 277 -9.15 -3.02 -1.00
N LEU A 278 -8.31 -3.76 -0.29
CA LEU A 278 -7.51 -4.85 -0.87
C LEU A 278 -8.26 -6.19 -0.85
N ASP A 279 -9.39 -6.25 -0.15
CA ASP A 279 -10.28 -7.39 -0.12
C ASP A 279 -11.15 -7.41 -1.40
N PRO A 280 -11.15 -8.50 -2.19
CA PRO A 280 -11.94 -8.59 -3.41
C PRO A 280 -13.45 -8.58 -3.17
N ASP A 281 -13.90 -8.96 -1.96
CA ASP A 281 -15.33 -8.94 -1.59
C ASP A 281 -15.83 -7.51 -1.29
N LYS A 282 -14.92 -6.56 -1.02
CA LYS A 282 -15.22 -5.14 -0.72
C LYS A 282 -14.95 -4.20 -1.90
N THR A 283 -13.89 -4.47 -2.64
CA THR A 283 -13.54 -3.79 -3.89
C THR A 283 -13.16 -4.87 -4.87
N SER A 284 -14.00 -5.12 -5.86
CA SER A 284 -13.74 -6.16 -6.84
C SER A 284 -12.40 -5.92 -7.55
N PRO A 285 -11.72 -6.98 -8.07
CA PRO A 285 -10.50 -6.80 -8.87
C PRO A 285 -10.67 -5.86 -10.05
N TYR A 286 -11.86 -5.82 -10.65
CA TYR A 286 -12.19 -4.89 -11.73
C TYR A 286 -12.29 -3.45 -11.23
N ASP A 287 -12.97 -3.18 -10.11
CA ASP A 287 -13.08 -1.83 -9.54
C ASP A 287 -11.73 -1.33 -9.03
N PHE A 288 -10.91 -2.23 -8.47
CA PHE A 288 -9.54 -1.93 -8.08
C PHE A 288 -8.69 -1.55 -9.30
N TYR A 289 -8.80 -2.30 -10.40
CA TYR A 289 -8.15 -1.99 -11.68
C TYR A 289 -8.62 -0.63 -12.21
N GLN A 290 -9.93 -0.36 -12.21
CA GLN A 290 -10.51 0.90 -12.69
C GLN A 290 -10.08 2.09 -11.82
N TYR A 291 -9.95 1.93 -10.52
CA TYR A 291 -9.43 2.97 -9.65
C TYR A 291 -8.06 3.46 -10.13
N TRP A 292 -7.13 2.55 -10.38
CA TRP A 292 -5.78 2.88 -10.86
C TRP A 292 -5.74 3.33 -12.32
N ARG A 293 -6.62 2.79 -13.15
CA ARG A 293 -6.79 3.20 -14.56
C ARG A 293 -7.29 4.63 -14.69
N ASN A 294 -7.96 5.16 -13.66
CA ASN A 294 -8.59 6.48 -13.62
C ASN A 294 -7.83 7.51 -12.78
N VAL A 295 -6.61 7.24 -12.34
CA VAL A 295 -5.77 8.27 -11.69
C VAL A 295 -5.48 9.42 -12.65
N ASP A 296 -5.23 10.60 -12.10
CA ASP A 296 -4.91 11.77 -12.91
C ASP A 296 -3.57 11.60 -13.64
N ASP A 297 -3.44 12.25 -14.80
CA ASP A 297 -2.23 12.20 -15.62
C ASP A 297 -1.00 12.67 -14.82
N ALA A 298 -1.17 13.68 -13.96
CA ALA A 298 -0.12 14.19 -13.09
C ALA A 298 0.35 13.20 -12.01
N ASP A 299 -0.44 12.18 -11.70
CA ASP A 299 -0.15 11.24 -10.60
C ASP A 299 0.34 9.87 -11.09
N VAL A 300 0.09 9.50 -12.35
CA VAL A 300 0.29 8.14 -12.83
C VAL A 300 1.75 7.68 -12.73
N LEU A 301 2.71 8.48 -13.18
CA LEU A 301 4.14 8.11 -13.17
C LEU A 301 4.69 8.06 -11.75
N LYS A 302 4.25 8.96 -10.87
CA LYS A 302 4.55 8.91 -9.44
C LYS A 302 4.03 7.61 -8.82
N CYS A 303 2.78 7.21 -9.10
CA CYS A 303 2.22 5.95 -8.59
C CYS A 303 2.98 4.73 -9.13
N ILE A 304 3.34 4.70 -10.41
CA ILE A 304 4.17 3.62 -10.99
C ILE A 304 5.49 3.51 -10.24
N ARG A 305 6.19 4.64 -10.05
CA ARG A 305 7.51 4.71 -9.40
C ARG A 305 7.47 4.22 -7.96
N MET A 306 6.46 4.64 -7.19
CA MET A 306 6.34 4.32 -5.77
C MET A 306 5.81 2.91 -5.50
N LEU A 307 4.83 2.44 -6.28
CA LEU A 307 4.02 1.27 -5.92
C LEU A 307 4.36 0.01 -6.72
N THR A 308 4.90 0.13 -7.94
CA THR A 308 5.21 -1.04 -8.76
C THR A 308 6.61 -1.59 -8.52
N PHE A 309 6.84 -2.83 -8.95
CA PHE A 309 8.16 -3.49 -8.93
C PHE A 309 8.84 -3.45 -10.29
N LEU A 310 8.37 -2.60 -11.21
CA LEU A 310 9.02 -2.39 -12.50
C LEU A 310 10.43 -1.81 -12.30
N PRO A 311 11.41 -2.21 -13.16
CA PRO A 311 12.75 -1.59 -13.15
C PRO A 311 12.68 -0.08 -13.35
N LEU A 312 13.51 0.67 -12.62
CA LEU A 312 13.54 2.14 -12.73
C LEU A 312 13.86 2.59 -14.14
N GLU A 313 14.75 1.87 -14.86
CA GLU A 313 15.12 2.17 -16.23
C GLU A 313 13.95 2.07 -17.22
N GLU A 314 12.94 1.26 -16.91
CA GLU A 314 11.70 1.18 -17.69
C GLU A 314 10.78 2.35 -17.36
N ILE A 315 10.70 2.73 -16.07
CA ILE A 315 9.89 3.85 -15.61
C ILE A 315 10.48 5.18 -16.12
N ASP A 316 11.79 5.34 -16.08
CA ASP A 316 12.48 6.56 -16.54
C ASP A 316 12.22 6.83 -18.04
N LYS A 317 12.02 5.79 -18.86
CA LYS A 317 11.59 5.94 -20.25
C LYS A 317 10.18 6.53 -20.39
N MET A 318 9.34 6.36 -19.36
CA MET A 318 7.98 6.88 -19.34
C MET A 318 7.94 8.36 -18.93
N ASP A 319 9.01 8.93 -18.34
CA ASP A 319 9.03 10.32 -17.88
C ASP A 319 8.81 11.33 -19.02
N SER A 320 9.10 10.94 -20.27
CA SER A 320 8.84 11.74 -21.47
C SER A 320 7.45 11.50 -22.10
N TRP A 321 6.62 10.64 -21.50
CA TRP A 321 5.32 10.32 -22.05
C TRP A 321 4.30 11.44 -21.82
N GLU A 322 3.54 11.76 -22.86
CA GLU A 322 2.49 12.79 -22.84
C GLU A 322 1.22 12.30 -23.53
N GLY A 323 0.10 12.94 -23.24
CA GLY A 323 -1.18 12.72 -23.92
C GLY A 323 -1.62 11.25 -23.93
N ALA A 324 -1.74 10.66 -25.11
CA ALA A 324 -2.19 9.27 -25.27
C ALA A 324 -1.26 8.23 -24.62
N GLN A 325 0.05 8.53 -24.50
CA GLN A 325 1.01 7.63 -23.86
C GLN A 325 0.75 7.48 -22.34
N LEU A 326 0.27 8.54 -21.66
CA LEU A 326 -0.14 8.46 -20.25
C LEU A 326 -1.31 7.49 -20.04
N ASN A 327 -2.20 7.32 -21.03
CA ASN A 327 -3.22 6.28 -20.96
C ASN A 327 -2.61 4.88 -20.91
N LYS A 328 -1.50 4.66 -21.66
CA LYS A 328 -0.76 3.39 -21.60
C LYS A 328 -0.07 3.21 -20.23
N ALA A 329 0.49 4.29 -19.66
CA ALA A 329 1.05 4.26 -18.32
C ALA A 329 -0.01 3.88 -17.27
N LYS A 330 -1.24 4.41 -17.39
CA LYS A 330 -2.37 4.05 -16.51
C LYS A 330 -2.78 2.58 -16.65
N GLU A 331 -2.72 2.01 -17.86
CA GLU A 331 -2.96 0.58 -18.06
C GLU A 331 -1.89 -0.27 -17.37
N ILE A 332 -0.62 0.09 -17.53
CA ILE A 332 0.50 -0.58 -16.86
C ILE A 332 0.33 -0.51 -15.33
N LEU A 333 0.06 0.68 -14.79
CA LEU A 333 -0.16 0.88 -13.36
C LEU A 333 -1.30 -0.01 -12.86
N ALA A 334 -2.46 0.05 -13.50
CA ALA A 334 -3.64 -0.71 -13.09
C ALA A 334 -3.39 -2.22 -13.16
N TYR A 335 -2.73 -2.70 -14.22
CA TYR A 335 -2.40 -4.11 -14.37
C TYR A 335 -1.42 -4.60 -13.29
N GLU A 336 -0.30 -3.89 -13.10
CA GLU A 336 0.74 -4.30 -12.14
C GLU A 336 0.22 -4.30 -10.70
N LEU A 337 -0.58 -3.29 -10.31
CA LEU A 337 -1.12 -3.23 -8.96
C LEU A 337 -2.26 -4.25 -8.73
N THR A 338 -3.12 -4.49 -9.72
CA THR A 338 -4.14 -5.53 -9.62
C THR A 338 -3.51 -6.92 -9.57
N LYS A 339 -2.47 -7.17 -10.37
CA LYS A 339 -1.68 -8.40 -10.33
C LYS A 339 -1.04 -8.63 -8.94
N LEU A 340 -0.50 -7.57 -8.33
CA LEU A 340 0.14 -7.66 -7.03
C LEU A 340 -0.85 -7.98 -5.90
N VAL A 341 -2.07 -7.43 -5.95
CA VAL A 341 -3.09 -7.59 -4.91
C VAL A 341 -3.97 -8.81 -5.11
N HIS A 342 -4.43 -9.03 -6.34
CA HIS A 342 -5.45 -10.04 -6.66
C HIS A 342 -4.93 -11.22 -7.47
N GLY A 343 -3.66 -11.16 -7.92
CA GLY A 343 -3.04 -12.18 -8.77
C GLY A 343 -3.18 -11.89 -10.26
N GLU A 344 -2.36 -12.61 -11.04
CA GLU A 344 -2.21 -12.34 -12.48
C GLU A 344 -3.47 -12.67 -13.29
N GLU A 345 -4.21 -13.72 -12.92
CA GLU A 345 -5.43 -14.10 -13.61
C GLU A 345 -6.53 -13.05 -13.48
N GLU A 346 -6.73 -12.52 -12.26
CA GLU A 346 -7.70 -11.46 -12.02
C GLU A 346 -7.30 -10.13 -12.68
N ALA A 347 -5.99 -9.83 -12.75
CA ALA A 347 -5.50 -8.67 -13.47
C ALA A 347 -5.77 -8.77 -14.99
N LYS A 348 -5.54 -9.94 -15.60
CA LYS A 348 -5.86 -10.19 -17.00
C LYS A 348 -7.36 -10.08 -17.30
N LYS A 349 -8.21 -10.65 -16.43
CA LYS A 349 -9.67 -10.54 -16.56
C LYS A 349 -10.12 -9.08 -16.46
N ALA A 350 -9.62 -8.33 -15.48
CA ALA A 350 -9.97 -6.92 -15.30
C ALA A 350 -9.52 -6.06 -16.49
N GLU A 351 -8.32 -6.29 -17.02
CA GLU A 351 -7.81 -5.61 -18.21
C GLU A 351 -8.65 -5.94 -19.45
N ALA A 352 -8.95 -7.22 -19.67
CA ALA A 352 -9.77 -7.66 -20.82
C ALA A 352 -11.17 -7.04 -20.74
N THR A 353 -11.81 -7.06 -19.58
CA THR A 353 -13.10 -6.43 -19.34
C THR A 353 -13.07 -4.93 -19.62
N ALA A 354 -12.05 -4.22 -19.13
CA ALA A 354 -11.88 -2.81 -19.37
C ALA A 354 -11.74 -2.50 -20.87
N LYS A 355 -10.97 -3.30 -21.63
CA LYS A 355 -10.79 -3.15 -23.07
C LYS A 355 -12.09 -3.46 -23.83
N ALA A 356 -12.80 -4.55 -23.50
CA ALA A 356 -14.05 -4.94 -24.13
C ALA A 356 -15.12 -3.84 -24.03
N ILE A 357 -15.25 -3.22 -22.87
CA ILE A 357 -16.19 -2.11 -22.64
C ILE A 357 -15.89 -0.90 -23.55
N PHE A 358 -14.60 -0.61 -23.81
CA PHE A 358 -14.23 0.50 -24.71
C PHE A 358 -14.42 0.18 -26.19
N THR A 359 -14.35 -1.09 -26.58
CA THR A 359 -14.47 -1.53 -27.99
C THR A 359 -15.89 -1.97 -28.37
N GLY A 360 -16.85 -1.93 -27.44
CA GLY A 360 -18.23 -2.40 -27.68
C GLY A 360 -18.38 -3.89 -27.76
N GLY A 361 -17.40 -4.64 -27.22
CA GLY A 361 -17.40 -6.11 -27.19
C GLY A 361 -18.15 -6.69 -25.99
N ASP A 362 -18.40 -8.00 -26.07
CA ASP A 362 -19.11 -8.78 -25.04
C ASP A 362 -18.31 -8.79 -23.72
N ALA A 363 -18.88 -8.22 -22.67
CA ALA A 363 -18.21 -8.04 -21.39
C ALA A 363 -18.56 -9.17 -20.42
N ALA A 364 -18.07 -10.37 -20.67
CA ALA A 364 -18.32 -11.58 -19.85
C ALA A 364 -17.91 -11.44 -18.36
N ASN A 365 -17.11 -10.43 -18.01
CA ASN A 365 -16.60 -10.20 -16.65
C ASN A 365 -16.94 -8.79 -16.11
N MET A 366 -18.03 -8.19 -16.56
CA MET A 366 -18.51 -6.90 -16.07
C MET A 366 -18.97 -7.03 -14.60
N PRO A 367 -18.79 -6.02 -13.73
CA PRO A 367 -19.42 -6.00 -12.42
C PRO A 367 -20.91 -6.31 -12.53
N THR A 368 -21.39 -7.21 -11.70
CA THR A 368 -22.81 -7.60 -11.71
C THR A 368 -23.50 -7.10 -10.46
N ALA A 369 -24.71 -6.57 -10.61
CA ALA A 369 -25.62 -6.27 -9.51
C ALA A 369 -26.89 -7.11 -9.68
N LYS A 370 -27.36 -7.66 -8.57
CA LYS A 370 -28.64 -8.37 -8.54
C LYS A 370 -29.67 -7.49 -7.89
N LEU A 371 -30.79 -7.31 -8.55
CA LEU A 371 -31.95 -6.64 -7.99
C LEU A 371 -32.82 -7.67 -7.30
N GLU A 372 -33.24 -7.36 -6.09
CA GLU A 372 -34.25 -8.17 -5.38
C GLU A 372 -35.62 -8.00 -6.05
N ALA A 373 -36.44 -9.04 -5.96
CA ALA A 373 -37.76 -9.05 -6.60
C ALA A 373 -38.69 -7.92 -6.11
N ASP A 374 -38.51 -7.46 -4.87
CA ASP A 374 -39.23 -6.35 -4.25
C ASP A 374 -38.79 -4.96 -4.74
N SER A 375 -37.70 -4.89 -5.51
CA SER A 375 -37.29 -3.64 -6.19
C SER A 375 -38.21 -3.26 -7.37
N PHE A 376 -39.07 -4.19 -7.79
CA PHE A 376 -40.01 -4.01 -8.90
C PHE A 376 -41.42 -3.73 -8.37
N THR A 377 -42.13 -2.77 -8.96
CA THR A 377 -43.53 -2.46 -8.70
C THR A 377 -44.31 -2.69 -9.99
N ASP A 378 -45.33 -3.52 -9.96
CA ASP A 378 -46.08 -3.91 -11.17
C ASP A 378 -45.19 -4.49 -12.28
N ASP A 379 -44.19 -5.31 -11.93
CA ASP A 379 -43.17 -5.88 -12.80
C ASP A 379 -42.30 -4.84 -13.55
N GLU A 380 -42.21 -3.62 -13.04
CA GLU A 380 -41.38 -2.56 -13.57
C GLU A 380 -40.48 -1.93 -12.50
N ILE A 381 -39.33 -1.41 -12.90
CA ILE A 381 -38.45 -0.61 -12.06
C ILE A 381 -38.22 0.75 -12.73
N ASP A 382 -38.32 1.85 -11.96
CA ASP A 382 -38.00 3.17 -12.48
C ASP A 382 -36.48 3.42 -12.58
N ALA A 383 -36.08 4.37 -13.43
CA ALA A 383 -34.68 4.67 -13.70
C ALA A 383 -33.88 5.07 -12.45
N ILE A 384 -34.50 5.72 -11.46
CA ILE A 384 -33.84 6.15 -10.22
C ILE A 384 -33.52 4.91 -9.35
N ASN A 385 -34.51 4.05 -9.16
CA ASN A 385 -34.36 2.82 -8.38
C ASN A 385 -33.41 1.84 -9.09
N LEU A 386 -33.44 1.76 -10.41
CA LEU A 386 -32.50 0.97 -11.20
C LEU A 386 -31.05 1.43 -10.96
N VAL A 387 -30.74 2.71 -11.14
CA VAL A 387 -29.39 3.27 -10.99
C VAL A 387 -28.89 3.16 -9.53
N PHE A 388 -29.80 3.34 -8.57
CA PHE A 388 -29.49 3.20 -7.15
C PHE A 388 -29.29 1.73 -6.76
N GLY A 389 -30.20 0.83 -7.16
CA GLY A 389 -30.12 -0.61 -6.89
C GLY A 389 -28.93 -1.29 -7.59
N ALA A 390 -28.51 -0.80 -8.74
CA ALA A 390 -27.29 -1.20 -9.44
C ALA A 390 -25.99 -0.75 -8.73
N GLY A 391 -26.08 0.01 -7.62
CA GLY A 391 -24.90 0.54 -6.92
C GLY A 391 -24.17 1.66 -7.68
N LEU A 392 -24.74 2.17 -8.78
CA LEU A 392 -24.16 3.24 -9.58
C LEU A 392 -24.32 4.63 -8.97
N ALA A 393 -25.17 4.77 -7.96
CA ALA A 393 -25.34 6.00 -7.19
C ALA A 393 -25.44 5.68 -5.68
N THR A 394 -24.86 6.52 -4.85
CA THR A 394 -24.88 6.38 -3.39
C THR A 394 -26.19 6.82 -2.75
N THR A 395 -26.97 7.62 -3.48
CA THR A 395 -28.29 8.10 -3.07
C THR A 395 -29.23 8.20 -4.26
N LYS A 396 -30.54 8.06 -3.99
CA LYS A 396 -31.58 8.29 -5.03
C LYS A 396 -31.54 9.73 -5.59
N SER A 397 -31.12 10.71 -4.80
CA SER A 397 -30.95 12.10 -5.25
C SER A 397 -29.79 12.25 -6.24
N GLU A 398 -28.70 11.51 -6.03
CA GLU A 398 -27.59 11.45 -6.98
C GLU A 398 -28.01 10.76 -8.27
N ALA A 399 -28.71 9.62 -8.19
CA ALA A 399 -29.25 8.92 -9.35
C ALA A 399 -30.12 9.85 -10.20
N ARG A 400 -31.08 10.54 -9.57
CA ARG A 400 -31.97 11.52 -10.24
C ARG A 400 -31.19 12.58 -10.99
N ARG A 401 -30.23 13.22 -10.33
CA ARG A 401 -29.40 14.27 -10.93
C ARG A 401 -28.60 13.75 -12.13
N THR A 402 -28.02 12.54 -12.00
CA THR A 402 -27.20 11.94 -13.07
C THR A 402 -28.06 11.61 -14.29
N ILE A 403 -29.29 11.10 -14.09
CA ILE A 403 -30.25 10.82 -15.19
C ILE A 403 -30.64 12.14 -15.89
N GLN A 404 -31.01 13.17 -15.14
CA GLN A 404 -31.41 14.48 -15.71
C GLN A 404 -30.28 15.13 -16.51
N GLN A 405 -29.01 14.90 -16.12
CA GLN A 405 -27.84 15.37 -16.88
C GLN A 405 -27.54 14.48 -18.10
N GLY A 406 -28.34 13.45 -18.36
CA GLY A 406 -28.16 12.51 -19.48
C GLY A 406 -26.90 11.66 -19.30
N GLY A 407 -26.47 11.44 -18.07
CA GLY A 407 -25.30 10.66 -17.71
C GLY A 407 -25.57 9.14 -17.55
N VAL A 408 -26.77 8.65 -17.85
CA VAL A 408 -27.17 7.24 -17.74
C VAL A 408 -27.54 6.67 -19.09
N SER A 409 -27.13 5.44 -19.35
CA SER A 409 -27.67 4.62 -20.46
C SER A 409 -27.91 3.19 -20.00
N VAL A 410 -28.88 2.52 -20.62
CA VAL A 410 -29.28 1.14 -20.39
C VAL A 410 -29.18 0.44 -21.76
N ASP A 411 -28.35 -0.63 -21.83
CA ASP A 411 -27.99 -1.34 -23.08
C ASP A 411 -27.58 -0.39 -24.24
N GLY A 412 -26.86 0.69 -23.89
CA GLY A 412 -26.39 1.69 -24.84
C GLY A 412 -27.40 2.81 -25.14
N GLU A 413 -28.66 2.64 -24.80
CA GLU A 413 -29.69 3.67 -24.99
C GLU A 413 -29.65 4.69 -23.84
N LYS A 414 -29.63 5.98 -24.20
CA LYS A 414 -29.53 7.07 -23.24
C LYS A 414 -30.85 7.26 -22.49
N VAL A 415 -30.77 7.26 -21.16
CA VAL A 415 -31.92 7.50 -20.28
C VAL A 415 -31.83 8.93 -19.74
N ALA A 416 -32.71 9.79 -20.19
CA ALA A 416 -32.79 11.20 -19.74
C ALA A 416 -34.08 11.48 -18.93
N ASP A 417 -35.06 10.61 -19.00
CA ASP A 417 -36.30 10.72 -18.23
C ASP A 417 -36.16 9.96 -16.92
N ILE A 418 -36.35 10.68 -15.82
CA ILE A 418 -36.35 10.10 -14.46
C ILE A 418 -37.55 9.18 -14.20
N ALA A 419 -38.63 9.33 -14.98
CA ALA A 419 -39.84 8.51 -14.93
C ALA A 419 -39.78 7.29 -15.86
N ALA A 420 -38.67 7.11 -16.61
CA ALA A 420 -38.51 5.95 -17.47
C ALA A 420 -38.61 4.67 -16.65
N LYS A 421 -39.34 3.69 -17.17
CA LYS A 421 -39.59 2.41 -16.54
C LYS A 421 -39.01 1.27 -17.38
N PHE A 422 -38.50 0.25 -16.70
CA PHE A 422 -37.90 -0.92 -17.33
C PHE A 422 -38.61 -2.18 -16.82
N PRO A 423 -39.15 -3.02 -17.73
CA PRO A 423 -39.85 -4.22 -17.34
C PRO A 423 -38.86 -5.27 -16.73
N LYS A 424 -39.30 -6.00 -15.74
CA LYS A 424 -38.53 -7.03 -15.04
C LYS A 424 -37.92 -8.05 -16.00
N SER A 425 -38.63 -8.40 -17.07
CA SER A 425 -38.20 -9.34 -18.10
C SER A 425 -36.89 -8.93 -18.80
N MET A 426 -36.51 -7.63 -18.81
CA MET A 426 -35.23 -7.20 -19.34
C MET A 426 -34.05 -7.68 -18.49
N PHE A 427 -34.24 -7.91 -17.20
CA PHE A 427 -33.22 -8.27 -16.25
C PHE A 427 -33.11 -9.77 -16.03
N GLU A 428 -33.96 -10.56 -16.70
CA GLU A 428 -33.94 -12.02 -16.68
C GLU A 428 -32.88 -12.55 -17.67
N GLY A 429 -32.31 -13.74 -17.40
CA GLY A 429 -31.31 -14.35 -18.25
C GLY A 429 -29.95 -13.67 -18.17
N GLU A 430 -29.46 -13.08 -19.28
CA GLU A 430 -28.14 -12.47 -19.31
C GLU A 430 -28.07 -11.11 -18.56
N GLY A 431 -29.21 -10.51 -18.24
CA GLY A 431 -29.31 -9.19 -17.59
C GLY A 431 -28.97 -8.02 -18.55
N VAL A 432 -29.00 -6.80 -18.03
CA VAL A 432 -28.96 -5.52 -18.77
C VAL A 432 -27.72 -4.73 -18.33
N VAL A 433 -27.02 -4.10 -19.28
CA VAL A 433 -25.87 -3.23 -18.97
C VAL A 433 -26.34 -1.82 -18.67
N VAL A 434 -26.19 -1.40 -17.42
CA VAL A 434 -26.47 -0.02 -16.98
C VAL A 434 -25.15 0.74 -16.87
N LYS A 435 -25.09 1.92 -17.51
CA LYS A 435 -23.90 2.76 -17.55
C LYS A 435 -24.18 4.11 -16.91
N LYS A 436 -23.23 4.60 -16.07
CA LYS A 436 -23.21 5.97 -15.53
C LYS A 436 -21.97 6.72 -15.99
N GLY A 437 -22.15 7.79 -16.75
CA GLY A 437 -21.06 8.57 -17.33
C GLY A 437 -20.22 7.75 -18.32
N LYS A 438 -18.92 8.08 -18.41
CA LYS A 438 -18.00 7.40 -19.34
C LYS A 438 -17.27 6.20 -18.71
N LYS A 439 -17.36 6.01 -17.39
CA LYS A 439 -16.41 5.17 -16.64
C LYS A 439 -17.04 4.09 -15.75
N SER A 440 -18.34 4.16 -15.46
CA SER A 440 -19.02 3.23 -14.56
C SER A 440 -20.05 2.39 -15.31
N PHE A 441 -19.96 1.06 -15.16
CA PHE A 441 -20.80 0.07 -15.84
C PHE A 441 -21.14 -1.05 -14.88
N VAL A 442 -22.35 -1.54 -14.94
CA VAL A 442 -22.80 -2.70 -14.14
C VAL A 442 -23.75 -3.52 -14.99
N LYS A 443 -23.58 -4.84 -15.02
CA LYS A 443 -24.55 -5.77 -15.57
C LYS A 443 -25.56 -6.08 -14.48
N VAL A 444 -26.80 -5.73 -14.69
CA VAL A 444 -27.90 -5.85 -13.73
C VAL A 444 -28.77 -7.02 -14.11
N SER A 445 -28.99 -7.93 -13.18
CA SER A 445 -29.92 -9.06 -13.31
C SER A 445 -30.90 -9.11 -12.14
N VAL A 446 -31.99 -9.83 -12.28
CA VAL A 446 -32.93 -10.13 -11.18
C VAL A 446 -32.57 -11.46 -10.54
N ASN A 447 -32.77 -11.55 -9.21
CA ASN A 447 -32.65 -12.81 -8.48
C ASN A 447 -33.80 -13.78 -8.77
#